data_4c947e3a726ca9caa3956cba27965932
#
_entry.id   4c947e3a726ca9caa3956cba27965932
#
_cell.length_a   1.000
_cell.length_b   1.000
_cell.length_c   1.000
_cell.angle_alpha   90.00
_cell.angle_beta   90.00
_cell.angle_gamma   90.00
#
_symmetry.space_group_name_H-M   'P 1'
#
loop_
_entity.id
_entity.type
_entity.pdbx_description
1 polymer ?
#
loop_
_entity_poly.entity_id
_entity_poly.type
_entity_poly.pdbx_seq_one_letter_code
_entity_poly.pdbx_strand_id
1 'polypeptide(L)'
;MKRLLEGKPVIIQGDGTSLWTITRNEDFAKGFVGLMGNPHAIGEAFQITSDESLTWNQIYSIVADCLGVTLKPYYVASEFLAAVSDYDFTGSLIGDKANTVVFDNSKLKKAVPDFNAEIRAEQGIRQTVQYVLSHRECQTEDGAFDKWCDKLIDALEKVKKEF
;
A
#
# COMPACT_ATOMS: atom_id res chain seq x y z
N MET A 1 2.98 -10.04 4.45
CA MET A 1 4.33 -10.58 4.68
C MET A 1 4.32 -12.10 4.90
N LYS A 2 3.50 -12.68 5.80
CA LYS A 2 3.44 -14.13 6.08
C LYS A 2 3.32 -14.97 4.81
N ARG A 3 2.32 -14.73 3.95
CA ARG A 3 2.10 -15.47 2.69
C ARG A 3 3.33 -15.44 1.77
N LEU A 4 4.04 -14.31 1.71
CA LEU A 4 5.29 -14.18 0.95
C LEU A 4 6.38 -15.11 1.51
N LEU A 5 6.58 -15.10 2.83
CA LEU A 5 7.56 -15.96 3.51
C LEU A 5 7.22 -17.45 3.37
N GLU A 6 5.93 -17.80 3.33
CA GLU A 6 5.48 -19.18 3.08
C GLU A 6 5.49 -19.56 1.60
N GLY A 7 5.90 -18.65 0.69
CA GLY A 7 5.91 -18.88 -0.75
C GLY A 7 4.51 -19.09 -1.36
N LYS A 8 3.47 -18.64 -0.67
CA LYS A 8 2.08 -18.69 -1.14
C LYS A 8 1.79 -17.59 -2.15
N PRO A 9 0.81 -17.77 -3.05
CA PRO A 9 0.32 -16.71 -3.90
C PRO A 9 -0.27 -15.55 -3.08
N VAL A 10 -0.03 -14.32 -3.53
CA VAL A 10 -0.55 -13.09 -2.91
C VAL A 10 -1.58 -12.47 -3.84
N ILE A 11 -2.79 -12.26 -3.31
CA ILE A 11 -3.85 -11.60 -4.08
C ILE A 11 -3.47 -10.13 -4.26
N ILE A 12 -3.49 -9.68 -5.52
CA ILE A 12 -3.32 -8.29 -5.92
C ILE A 12 -4.60 -7.84 -6.60
N GLN A 13 -5.14 -6.71 -6.16
CA GLN A 13 -6.38 -6.14 -6.71
C GLN A 13 -6.21 -5.69 -8.16
N GLY A 14 -7.23 -5.93 -8.98
CA GLY A 14 -7.20 -5.59 -10.40
C GLY A 14 -6.06 -6.28 -11.12
N ASP A 15 -5.28 -5.54 -11.86
CA ASP A 15 -4.04 -5.96 -12.51
C ASP A 15 -2.78 -5.43 -11.78
N GLY A 16 -2.98 -4.76 -10.65
CA GLY A 16 -1.91 -4.18 -9.85
C GLY A 16 -1.25 -2.94 -10.47
N THR A 17 -1.85 -2.31 -11.48
CA THR A 17 -1.26 -1.15 -12.19
C THR A 17 -1.73 0.20 -11.68
N SER A 18 -2.78 0.27 -10.85
CA SER A 18 -3.18 1.53 -10.24
C SER A 18 -2.07 2.11 -9.38
N LEU A 19 -1.92 3.44 -9.46
CA LEU A 19 -0.85 4.16 -8.75
C LEU A 19 -1.27 4.49 -7.33
N TRP A 20 -0.29 4.42 -6.44
CA TRP A 20 -0.41 4.79 -5.04
C TRP A 20 0.83 5.52 -4.54
N THR A 21 0.66 6.36 -3.54
CA THR A 21 1.78 7.10 -2.91
C THR A 21 2.01 6.60 -1.50
N ILE A 22 3.27 6.27 -1.20
CA ILE A 22 3.72 5.91 0.15
C ILE A 22 4.59 7.04 0.67
N THR A 23 4.18 7.61 1.80
CA THR A 23 4.90 8.70 2.45
C THR A 23 5.43 8.22 3.79
N ARG A 24 6.70 8.44 4.02
CA ARG A 24 7.34 8.14 5.29
C ARG A 24 6.90 9.14 6.36
N ASN A 25 6.72 8.68 7.59
CA ASN A 25 6.26 9.52 8.70
C ASN A 25 7.22 10.69 8.99
N GLU A 26 8.53 10.51 8.79
CA GLU A 26 9.51 11.57 8.96
C GLU A 26 9.33 12.69 7.92
N ASP A 27 9.06 12.33 6.66
CA ASP A 27 8.78 13.31 5.61
C ASP A 27 7.42 13.99 5.82
N PHE A 28 6.39 13.22 6.22
CA PHE A 28 5.11 13.80 6.62
C PHE A 28 5.30 14.81 7.75
N ALA A 29 6.09 14.47 8.78
CA ALA A 29 6.35 15.34 9.92
C ALA A 29 7.03 16.67 9.51
N LYS A 30 7.94 16.66 8.54
CA LYS A 30 8.55 17.89 8.00
C LYS A 30 7.49 18.86 7.47
N GLY A 31 6.57 18.35 6.62
CA GLY A 31 5.48 19.17 6.08
C GLY A 31 4.52 19.65 7.16
N PHE A 32 4.14 18.76 8.07
CA PHE A 32 3.22 19.08 9.16
C PHE A 32 3.79 20.14 10.11
N VAL A 33 5.02 19.94 10.58
CA VAL A 33 5.71 20.92 11.46
C VAL A 33 5.94 22.24 10.75
N GLY A 34 6.27 22.22 9.45
CA GLY A 34 6.46 23.44 8.66
C GLY A 34 5.17 24.26 8.50
N LEU A 35 4.00 23.63 8.58
CA LEU A 35 2.70 24.34 8.57
C LEU A 35 2.33 24.90 9.96
N MET A 36 2.90 24.36 11.04
CA MET A 36 2.58 24.82 12.41
C MET A 36 3.02 26.26 12.59
N GLY A 37 2.10 27.09 13.09
CA GLY A 37 2.36 28.52 13.28
C GLY A 37 2.34 29.39 12.01
N ASN A 38 2.07 28.81 10.84
CA ASN A 38 1.90 29.57 9.61
C ASN A 38 0.46 30.13 9.53
N PRO A 39 0.27 31.45 9.65
CA PRO A 39 -1.09 32.03 9.63
C PRO A 39 -1.80 31.82 8.30
N HIS A 40 -1.09 31.62 7.19
CA HIS A 40 -1.67 31.32 5.87
C HIS A 40 -2.15 29.88 5.74
N ALA A 41 -1.86 29.02 6.72
CA ALA A 41 -2.35 27.64 6.73
C ALA A 41 -3.68 27.49 7.51
N ILE A 42 -4.09 28.53 8.25
CA ILE A 42 -5.31 28.48 9.07
C ILE A 42 -6.55 28.40 8.20
N GLY A 43 -7.37 27.37 8.44
CA GLY A 43 -8.59 27.12 7.66
C GLY A 43 -8.35 26.48 6.29
N GLU A 44 -7.11 26.19 5.93
CA GLU A 44 -6.73 25.59 4.64
C GLU A 44 -6.46 24.09 4.76
N ALA A 45 -6.76 23.34 3.69
CA ALA A 45 -6.39 21.94 3.56
C ALA A 45 -5.09 21.80 2.76
N PHE A 46 -4.18 20.97 3.25
CA PHE A 46 -2.91 20.67 2.58
C PHE A 46 -2.74 19.17 2.39
N GLN A 47 -2.28 18.78 1.21
CA GLN A 47 -1.79 17.45 0.96
C GLN A 47 -0.32 17.38 1.39
N ILE A 48 0.04 16.35 2.17
CA ILE A 48 1.43 16.12 2.60
C ILE A 48 1.79 14.70 2.23
N THR A 49 2.42 14.52 1.08
CA THR A 49 2.81 13.21 0.57
C THR A 49 4.19 13.24 -0.08
N SER A 50 4.74 12.06 -0.36
CA SER A 50 5.85 11.92 -1.31
C SER A 50 5.39 12.36 -2.70
N ASP A 51 6.31 12.84 -3.52
CA ASP A 51 6.09 13.07 -4.96
C ASP A 51 6.21 11.77 -5.78
N GLU A 52 6.63 10.67 -5.16
CA GLU A 52 6.80 9.38 -5.81
C GLU A 52 5.48 8.60 -5.81
N SER A 53 5.07 8.12 -6.98
CA SER A 53 3.92 7.22 -7.14
C SER A 53 4.38 5.89 -7.69
N LEU A 54 3.90 4.81 -7.10
CA LEU A 54 4.23 3.43 -7.47
C LEU A 54 2.95 2.66 -7.81
N THR A 55 3.06 1.71 -8.73
CA THR A 55 2.01 0.71 -8.92
C THR A 55 1.97 -0.26 -7.75
N TRP A 56 0.82 -0.89 -7.51
CA TRP A 56 0.73 -1.96 -6.51
C TRP A 56 1.69 -3.10 -6.82
N ASN A 57 1.90 -3.43 -8.10
CA ASN A 57 2.90 -4.42 -8.49
C ASN A 57 4.30 -4.06 -8.01
N GLN A 58 4.72 -2.80 -8.15
CA GLN A 58 6.01 -2.33 -7.64
C GLN A 58 6.07 -2.40 -6.12
N ILE A 59 5.00 -1.97 -5.42
CA ILE A 59 4.94 -2.01 -3.95
C ILE A 59 5.09 -3.45 -3.45
N TYR A 60 4.33 -4.41 -4.00
CA TYR A 60 4.43 -5.82 -3.61
C TYR A 60 5.79 -6.44 -3.94
N SER A 61 6.36 -6.07 -5.11
CA SER A 61 7.73 -6.53 -5.48
C SER A 61 8.78 -6.03 -4.50
N ILE A 62 8.74 -4.75 -4.12
CA ILE A 62 9.67 -4.18 -3.13
C ILE A 62 9.57 -4.93 -1.79
N VAL A 63 8.35 -5.24 -1.33
CA VAL A 63 8.16 -6.01 -0.09
C VAL A 63 8.75 -7.42 -0.22
N ALA A 64 8.54 -8.10 -1.34
CA ALA A 64 9.09 -9.43 -1.59
C ALA A 64 10.62 -9.41 -1.65
N ASP A 65 11.20 -8.42 -2.33
CA ASP A 65 12.65 -8.22 -2.42
C ASP A 65 13.26 -7.94 -1.03
N CYS A 66 12.59 -7.14 -0.20
CA CYS A 66 13.02 -6.90 1.18
C CYS A 66 13.03 -8.15 2.04
N LEU A 67 12.16 -9.11 1.76
CA LEU A 67 12.06 -10.39 2.44
C LEU A 67 12.99 -11.48 1.82
N GLY A 68 13.63 -11.19 0.69
CA GLY A 68 14.46 -12.15 -0.04
C GLY A 68 13.67 -13.30 -0.67
N VAL A 69 12.41 -13.08 -1.04
CA VAL A 69 11.51 -14.10 -1.58
C VAL A 69 10.95 -13.71 -2.94
N THR A 70 10.54 -14.69 -3.73
CA THR A 70 9.87 -14.45 -5.02
C THR A 70 8.39 -14.13 -4.81
N LEU A 71 7.92 -13.00 -5.32
CA LEU A 71 6.50 -12.68 -5.38
C LEU A 71 5.77 -13.64 -6.34
N LYS A 72 4.67 -14.23 -5.88
CA LYS A 72 3.72 -15.00 -6.69
C LYS A 72 2.40 -14.22 -6.75
N PRO A 73 2.22 -13.29 -7.70
CA PRO A 73 1.01 -12.50 -7.76
C PRO A 73 -0.17 -13.33 -8.24
N TYR A 74 -1.33 -13.12 -7.64
CA TYR A 74 -2.61 -13.66 -8.07
C TYR A 74 -3.59 -12.53 -8.26
N TYR A 75 -3.84 -12.15 -9.50
CA TYR A 75 -4.66 -10.98 -9.85
C TYR A 75 -6.14 -11.31 -9.79
N VAL A 76 -6.90 -10.48 -9.08
CA VAL A 76 -8.36 -10.62 -8.94
C VAL A 76 -9.01 -9.25 -9.05
N ALA A 77 -10.05 -9.14 -9.87
CA ALA A 77 -10.80 -7.90 -10.05
C ALA A 77 -11.31 -7.37 -8.70
N SER A 78 -11.17 -6.08 -8.46
CA SER A 78 -11.55 -5.43 -7.19
C SER A 78 -13.03 -5.61 -6.88
N GLU A 79 -13.88 -5.53 -7.89
CA GLU A 79 -15.33 -5.74 -7.80
C GLU A 79 -15.66 -7.17 -7.37
N PHE A 80 -14.92 -8.16 -7.90
CA PHE A 80 -15.10 -9.54 -7.50
C PHE A 80 -14.68 -9.77 -6.04
N LEU A 81 -13.53 -9.21 -5.62
CA LEU A 81 -13.11 -9.27 -4.22
C LEU A 81 -14.16 -8.68 -3.28
N ALA A 82 -14.75 -7.54 -3.65
CA ALA A 82 -15.80 -6.90 -2.85
C ALA A 82 -17.10 -7.74 -2.80
N ALA A 83 -17.43 -8.44 -3.89
CA ALA A 83 -18.66 -9.24 -3.97
C ALA A 83 -18.59 -10.57 -3.20
N VAL A 84 -17.38 -11.14 -2.98
CA VAL A 84 -17.21 -12.48 -2.39
C VAL A 84 -16.57 -12.45 -1.00
N SER A 85 -16.42 -11.29 -0.40
CA SER A 85 -15.73 -11.08 0.89
C SER A 85 -16.63 -10.45 1.93
N ASP A 86 -16.48 -10.87 3.17
CA ASP A 86 -17.04 -10.19 4.35
C ASP A 86 -16.16 -8.99 4.79
N TYR A 87 -14.97 -8.81 4.19
CA TYR A 87 -14.13 -7.64 4.42
C TYR A 87 -14.63 -6.45 3.61
N ASP A 88 -14.51 -5.22 4.15
CA ASP A 88 -14.90 -4.00 3.42
C ASP A 88 -13.93 -3.67 2.28
N PHE A 89 -14.00 -4.46 1.21
CA PHE A 89 -13.29 -4.16 -0.03
C PHE A 89 -14.03 -3.15 -0.93
N THR A 90 -15.30 -2.88 -0.66
CA THR A 90 -16.02 -1.79 -1.34
C THR A 90 -15.40 -0.45 -0.98
N GLY A 91 -15.24 -0.15 0.31
CA GLY A 91 -14.57 1.08 0.75
C GLY A 91 -13.08 1.08 0.43
N SER A 92 -12.37 0.02 0.82
CA SER A 92 -10.90 0.01 0.77
C SER A 92 -10.28 -0.23 -0.60
N LEU A 93 -10.98 -0.90 -1.53
CA LEU A 93 -10.49 -1.11 -2.90
C LEU A 93 -11.25 -0.24 -3.90
N ILE A 94 -12.57 -0.44 -4.08
CA ILE A 94 -13.35 0.26 -5.11
C ILE A 94 -13.39 1.75 -4.83
N GLY A 95 -13.61 2.16 -3.56
CA GLY A 95 -13.64 3.56 -3.14
C GLY A 95 -12.24 4.21 -3.05
N ASP A 96 -11.16 3.44 -3.15
CA ASP A 96 -9.81 3.93 -2.86
C ASP A 96 -8.76 3.28 -3.77
N LYS A 97 -8.19 2.14 -3.39
CA LYS A 97 -6.93 1.59 -3.96
C LYS A 97 -7.03 1.01 -5.37
N ALA A 98 -8.23 0.70 -5.86
CA ALA A 98 -8.43 0.27 -7.25
C ALA A 98 -8.26 1.42 -8.26
N ASN A 99 -8.36 2.66 -7.79
CA ASN A 99 -8.22 3.86 -8.61
C ASN A 99 -6.79 4.42 -8.52
N THR A 100 -6.30 4.96 -9.64
CA THR A 100 -5.04 5.69 -9.64
C THR A 100 -5.23 7.04 -8.95
N VAL A 101 -4.40 7.32 -7.94
CA VAL A 101 -4.35 8.62 -7.26
C VAL A 101 -2.93 9.16 -7.33
N VAL A 102 -2.79 10.38 -7.86
CA VAL A 102 -1.54 11.13 -7.88
C VAL A 102 -1.77 12.44 -7.14
N PHE A 103 -0.96 12.72 -6.15
CA PHE A 103 -1.10 13.88 -5.30
C PHE A 103 -0.20 15.02 -5.75
N ASP A 104 -0.73 16.25 -5.67
CA ASP A 104 0.02 17.47 -5.96
C ASP A 104 0.39 18.19 -4.66
N ASN A 105 1.68 18.26 -4.37
CA ASN A 105 2.24 18.96 -3.22
C ASN A 105 2.57 20.45 -3.48
N SER A 106 2.19 21.01 -4.63
CA SER A 106 2.55 22.38 -5.00
C SER A 106 2.07 23.42 -3.99
N LYS A 107 0.87 23.23 -3.41
CA LYS A 107 0.32 24.11 -2.37
C LYS A 107 1.16 24.04 -1.10
N LEU A 108 1.55 22.83 -0.68
CA LEU A 108 2.41 22.62 0.48
C LEU A 108 3.79 23.27 0.27
N LYS A 109 4.43 23.02 -0.87
CA LYS A 109 5.76 23.58 -1.20
C LYS A 109 5.78 25.11 -1.26
N LYS A 110 4.65 25.74 -1.60
CA LYS A 110 4.51 27.20 -1.51
C LYS A 110 4.43 27.69 -0.05
N ALA A 111 3.74 26.96 0.81
CA ALA A 111 3.57 27.32 2.22
C ALA A 111 4.79 26.93 3.08
N VAL A 112 5.50 25.88 2.70
CA VAL A 112 6.68 25.32 3.35
C VAL A 112 7.75 25.10 2.28
N PRO A 113 8.49 26.14 1.86
CA PRO A 113 9.44 26.06 0.74
C PRO A 113 10.53 25.01 0.90
N ASP A 114 10.94 24.73 2.14
CA ASP A 114 11.97 23.74 2.48
C ASP A 114 11.42 22.30 2.53
N PHE A 115 10.12 22.11 2.28
CA PHE A 115 9.55 20.76 2.25
C PHE A 115 10.07 19.97 1.05
N ASN A 116 10.72 18.86 1.37
CA ASN A 116 11.08 17.83 0.43
C ASN A 116 10.90 16.46 1.08
N ALA A 117 10.20 15.56 0.38
CA ALA A 117 10.09 14.16 0.79
C ALA A 117 11.34 13.43 0.28
N GLU A 118 12.32 13.24 1.17
CA GLU A 118 13.64 12.71 0.82
C GLU A 118 13.72 11.19 0.84
N ILE A 119 12.81 10.55 1.61
CA ILE A 119 12.82 9.10 1.78
C ILE A 119 12.00 8.46 0.67
N ARG A 120 12.67 7.80 -0.26
CA ARG A 120 12.03 7.08 -1.35
C ARG A 120 11.14 5.94 -0.82
N ALA A 121 10.08 5.62 -1.55
CA ALA A 121 9.12 4.58 -1.16
C ALA A 121 9.81 3.23 -0.90
N GLU A 122 10.75 2.81 -1.75
CA GLU A 122 11.54 1.58 -1.55
C GLU A 122 12.29 1.60 -0.22
N GLN A 123 12.97 2.71 0.10
CA GLN A 123 13.72 2.86 1.34
C GLN A 123 12.78 2.80 2.55
N GLY A 124 11.65 3.51 2.51
CA GLY A 124 10.63 3.50 3.56
C GLY A 124 10.01 2.13 3.79
N ILE A 125 9.69 1.41 2.71
CA ILE A 125 9.17 0.03 2.78
C ILE A 125 10.22 -0.88 3.41
N ARG A 126 11.48 -0.82 2.98
CA ARG A 126 12.58 -1.62 3.52
C ARG A 126 12.76 -1.41 5.03
N GLN A 127 12.78 -0.16 5.48
CA GLN A 127 12.87 0.18 6.91
C GLN A 127 11.68 -0.38 7.69
N THR A 128 10.46 -0.27 7.14
CA THR A 128 9.24 -0.79 7.76
C THR A 128 9.27 -2.32 7.86
N VAL A 129 9.67 -3.01 6.79
CA VAL A 129 9.80 -4.47 6.79
C VAL A 129 10.83 -4.92 7.84
N GLN A 130 12.00 -4.28 7.89
CA GLN A 130 13.04 -4.58 8.87
C GLN A 130 12.55 -4.36 10.30
N TYR A 131 11.83 -3.25 10.55
CA TYR A 131 11.25 -2.97 11.85
C TYR A 131 10.26 -4.08 12.26
N VAL A 132 9.32 -4.43 11.40
CA VAL A 132 8.33 -5.49 11.70
C VAL A 132 9.01 -6.83 11.94
N LEU A 133 10.06 -7.19 11.17
CA LEU A 133 10.79 -8.44 11.37
C LEU A 133 11.55 -8.49 12.71
N SER A 134 12.01 -7.33 13.21
CA SER A 134 12.72 -7.24 14.49
C SER A 134 11.80 -7.07 15.71
N HIS A 135 10.49 -6.82 15.50
CA HIS A 135 9.52 -6.55 16.55
C HIS A 135 8.38 -7.57 16.50
N ARG A 136 8.44 -8.58 17.37
CA ARG A 136 7.43 -9.67 17.40
C ARG A 136 6.02 -9.19 17.65
N GLU A 137 5.84 -8.16 18.44
CA GLU A 137 4.56 -7.51 18.76
C GLU A 137 3.88 -6.91 17.53
N CYS A 138 4.66 -6.58 16.47
CA CYS A 138 4.15 -6.09 15.20
C CYS A 138 3.75 -7.20 14.21
N GLN A 139 4.05 -8.47 14.56
CA GLN A 139 3.82 -9.63 13.67
C GLN A 139 2.47 -10.30 13.97
N THR A 140 1.39 -9.50 13.97
CA THR A 140 0.04 -10.03 14.17
C THR A 140 -0.41 -10.80 12.93
N GLU A 141 -0.83 -12.03 13.12
CA GLU A 141 -1.34 -12.89 12.05
C GLU A 141 -2.86 -12.84 11.98
N ASP A 142 -3.41 -12.63 10.80
CA ASP A 142 -4.82 -12.84 10.50
C ASP A 142 -4.99 -14.21 9.80
N GLY A 143 -5.16 -15.24 10.61
CA GLY A 143 -5.34 -16.60 10.11
C GLY A 143 -6.68 -16.81 9.39
N ALA A 144 -7.69 -15.98 9.66
CA ALA A 144 -8.98 -16.05 8.98
C ALA A 144 -8.84 -15.50 7.55
N PHE A 145 -8.20 -14.35 7.43
CA PHE A 145 -7.90 -13.75 6.11
C PHE A 145 -7.00 -14.64 5.26
N ASP A 146 -5.97 -15.26 5.86
CA ASP A 146 -5.07 -16.16 5.12
C ASP A 146 -5.82 -17.37 4.56
N LYS A 147 -6.69 -18.01 5.37
CA LYS A 147 -7.55 -19.11 4.93
C LYS A 147 -8.56 -18.68 3.86
N TRP A 148 -9.12 -17.48 3.98
CA TRP A 148 -10.01 -16.92 2.96
C TRP A 148 -9.28 -16.75 1.63
N CYS A 149 -8.05 -16.22 1.63
CA CYS A 149 -7.23 -16.11 0.43
C CYS A 149 -6.98 -17.48 -0.22
N ASP A 150 -6.62 -18.50 0.56
CA ASP A 150 -6.38 -19.85 0.04
C ASP A 150 -7.67 -20.42 -0.58
N LYS A 151 -8.82 -20.31 0.11
CA LYS A 151 -10.11 -20.76 -0.39
C LYS A 151 -10.51 -20.07 -1.71
N LEU A 152 -10.30 -18.76 -1.80
CA LEU A 152 -10.61 -17.99 -2.99
C LEU A 152 -9.77 -18.42 -4.19
N ILE A 153 -8.45 -18.52 -4.00
CA ILE A 153 -7.52 -18.95 -5.05
C ILE A 153 -7.85 -20.35 -5.52
N ASP A 154 -8.09 -21.30 -4.60
CA ASP A 154 -8.46 -22.68 -4.94
C ASP A 154 -9.77 -22.75 -5.75
N ALA A 155 -10.76 -21.93 -5.41
CA ALA A 155 -12.03 -21.87 -6.15
C ALA A 155 -11.81 -21.36 -7.58
N LEU A 156 -11.04 -20.26 -7.74
CA LEU A 156 -10.75 -19.69 -9.06
C LEU A 156 -9.90 -20.64 -9.92
N GLU A 157 -8.94 -21.34 -9.32
CA GLU A 157 -8.14 -22.33 -10.04
C GLU A 157 -8.96 -23.57 -10.49
N LYS A 158 -10.01 -23.93 -9.75
CA LYS A 158 -10.95 -24.97 -10.20
C LYS A 158 -11.75 -24.51 -11.42
N VAL A 159 -12.29 -23.30 -11.36
CA VAL A 159 -13.04 -22.72 -12.49
C VAL A 159 -12.16 -22.64 -13.75
N LYS A 160 -10.91 -22.17 -13.63
CA LYS A 160 -9.98 -22.11 -14.78
C LYS A 160 -9.72 -23.46 -15.47
N LYS A 161 -9.84 -24.58 -14.74
CA LYS A 161 -9.63 -25.91 -15.30
C LYS A 161 -10.84 -26.45 -16.07
N GLU A 162 -11.99 -25.79 -15.95
CA GLU A 162 -13.21 -26.16 -16.63
C GLU A 162 -13.34 -25.51 -18.03
N PHE A 163 -12.43 -24.54 -18.32
CA PHE A 163 -12.31 -23.83 -19.59
C PHE A 163 -10.96 -24.11 -20.27
#